data_0d5fba7070a7c394c39eecbe8e7cd092
#
_entry.id   0d5fba7070a7c394c39eecbe8e7cd092
#
_cell.length_a   1.000
_cell.length_b   1.000
_cell.length_c   1.000
_cell.angle_alpha   90.00
_cell.angle_beta   90.00
_cell.angle_gamma   90.00
#
_symmetry.space_group_name_H-M   'P 1'
#
loop_
_entity.id
_entity.type
_entity.pdbx_description
1 polymer ?
#
loop_
_entity_poly.entity_id
_entity_poly.type
_entity_poly.pdbx_seq_one_letter_code
_entity_poly.pdbx_strand_id
1 'polypeptide(L)'
;MHGIGNDYVYVNCFEEQVEDPAALARIISDRHRGVGGDGLILIAPSQTADVRMRIFNADGSEAEMCGNGIRCVAKYTYEHKLAQAGGEFSVPGQRSFPASLNIETGNGILTVGLIIDDTDKVRKVCVNMGQPILSPQDIPVNLTGEKVVAQPINVLGRELLMTCVSMGNPHAVFFCDDVRSIELEKLGSAIENHNLFPNRINVHFVRIDKPVEFTMRTWERGSGITMACGTGACAVCVAAALNGRQERICTGHLPGGDLNLHWCEEDNCVYMTGPADEVFEGVWPEK
;
A
#
# COMPACT_ATOMS: atom_id res chain seq x y z
N MET A 1 2.82 -15.22 -2.26
CA MET A 1 2.13 -14.56 -1.12
C MET A 1 1.34 -13.36 -1.61
N HIS A 2 0.37 -12.90 -0.83
CA HIS A 2 -0.33 -11.64 -1.11
C HIS A 2 -0.68 -10.86 0.16
N GLY A 3 -0.80 -9.53 0.02
CA GLY A 3 -1.40 -8.65 0.99
C GLY A 3 -2.73 -8.15 0.47
N ILE A 4 -3.85 -8.73 0.92
CA ILE A 4 -5.22 -8.42 0.47
C ILE A 4 -5.39 -8.39 -1.07
N GLY A 5 -4.90 -9.43 -1.75
CA GLY A 5 -5.06 -9.63 -3.20
C GLY A 5 -4.01 -8.95 -4.09
N ASN A 6 -3.09 -8.15 -3.55
CA ASN A 6 -1.91 -7.68 -4.26
C ASN A 6 -0.83 -8.77 -4.13
N ASP A 7 -0.64 -9.53 -5.20
CA ASP A 7 0.09 -10.79 -5.22
C ASP A 7 1.46 -10.65 -5.89
N TYR A 8 2.51 -11.07 -5.18
CA TYR A 8 3.88 -11.14 -5.69
C TYR A 8 4.43 -12.55 -5.54
N VAL A 9 5.40 -12.89 -6.39
CA VAL A 9 6.29 -14.01 -6.14
C VAL A 9 7.40 -13.55 -5.21
N TYR A 10 7.69 -14.33 -4.17
CA TYR A 10 8.74 -14.00 -3.18
C TYR A 10 9.87 -15.01 -3.32
N VAL A 11 11.11 -14.53 -3.31
CA VAL A 11 12.31 -15.38 -3.33
C VAL A 11 13.12 -15.13 -2.07
N ASN A 12 13.45 -16.22 -1.37
CA ASN A 12 14.32 -16.22 -0.21
C ASN A 12 15.79 -16.19 -0.64
N CYS A 13 16.38 -15.00 -0.70
CA CYS A 13 17.78 -14.81 -1.07
C CYS A 13 18.80 -15.08 0.07
N PHE A 14 18.37 -15.67 1.17
CA PHE A 14 19.28 -16.34 2.13
C PHE A 14 19.73 -17.70 1.63
N GLU A 15 18.93 -18.33 0.78
CA GLU A 15 19.16 -19.68 0.23
C GLU A 15 19.36 -19.65 -1.29
N GLU A 16 18.73 -18.69 -1.99
CA GLU A 16 18.70 -18.61 -3.45
C GLU A 16 19.40 -17.34 -3.95
N GLN A 17 20.07 -17.45 -5.10
CA GLN A 17 20.71 -16.32 -5.76
C GLN A 17 19.95 -15.97 -7.05
N VAL A 18 19.56 -14.70 -7.20
CA VAL A 18 18.90 -14.18 -8.40
C VAL A 18 19.86 -13.21 -9.10
N GLU A 19 20.42 -13.62 -10.24
CA GLU A 19 21.41 -12.82 -10.98
C GLU A 19 20.77 -11.61 -11.66
N ASP A 20 19.63 -11.76 -12.34
CA ASP A 20 18.89 -10.69 -13.01
C ASP A 20 17.43 -10.66 -12.52
N PRO A 21 17.15 -9.93 -11.40
CA PRO A 21 15.80 -9.85 -10.85
C PRO A 21 14.81 -9.18 -11.81
N ALA A 22 15.26 -8.21 -12.61
CA ALA A 22 14.39 -7.50 -13.55
C ALA A 22 13.93 -8.41 -14.70
N ALA A 23 14.81 -9.24 -15.23
CA ALA A 23 14.46 -10.25 -16.24
C ALA A 23 13.56 -11.33 -15.65
N LEU A 24 13.88 -11.83 -14.44
CA LEU A 24 13.07 -12.84 -13.76
C LEU A 24 11.66 -12.31 -13.48
N ALA A 25 11.53 -11.07 -12.99
CA ALA A 25 10.23 -10.46 -12.71
C ALA A 25 9.31 -10.48 -13.94
N ARG A 26 9.82 -10.11 -15.13
CA ARG A 26 9.04 -10.13 -16.38
C ARG A 26 8.53 -11.51 -16.76
N ILE A 27 9.32 -12.55 -16.50
CA ILE A 27 8.99 -13.92 -16.89
C ILE A 27 8.06 -14.57 -15.85
N ILE A 28 8.39 -14.45 -14.58
CA ILE A 28 7.69 -15.15 -13.51
C ILE A 28 6.31 -14.54 -13.22
N SER A 29 6.15 -13.22 -13.48
CA SER A 29 4.90 -12.51 -13.26
C SER A 29 3.85 -12.71 -14.36
N ASP A 30 4.22 -13.28 -15.50
CA ASP A 30 3.27 -13.60 -16.58
C ASP A 30 2.20 -14.60 -16.08
N ARG A 31 0.92 -14.16 -16.03
CA ARG A 31 -0.20 -14.95 -15.49
C ARG A 31 -0.60 -16.13 -16.37
N HIS A 32 -0.02 -16.26 -17.57
CA HIS A 32 -0.33 -17.34 -18.53
C HIS A 32 0.86 -18.28 -18.78
N ARG A 33 2.10 -17.81 -18.54
CA ARG A 33 3.32 -18.53 -18.88
C ARG A 33 4.31 -18.64 -17.72
N GLY A 34 4.12 -17.83 -16.67
CA GLY A 34 4.88 -17.82 -15.43
C GLY A 34 4.06 -18.39 -14.28
N VAL A 35 4.45 -18.01 -13.08
CA VAL A 35 3.65 -18.22 -11.86
C VAL A 35 2.44 -17.30 -11.86
N GLY A 36 2.64 -16.09 -12.35
CA GLY A 36 1.64 -15.02 -12.37
C GLY A 36 1.66 -14.21 -11.07
N GLY A 37 1.60 -12.89 -11.21
CA GLY A 37 1.59 -11.96 -10.07
C GLY A 37 1.79 -10.52 -10.52
N ASP A 38 1.75 -9.60 -9.56
CA ASP A 38 1.99 -8.17 -9.80
C ASP A 38 3.50 -7.86 -9.93
N GLY A 39 4.36 -8.84 -9.58
CA GLY A 39 5.80 -8.73 -9.68
C GLY A 39 6.55 -9.76 -8.84
N LEU A 40 7.82 -9.44 -8.57
CA LEU A 40 8.76 -10.22 -7.81
C LEU A 40 9.26 -9.43 -6.60
N ILE A 41 9.32 -10.06 -5.43
CA ILE A 41 9.95 -9.51 -4.23
C ILE A 41 11.08 -10.43 -3.78
N LEU A 42 12.27 -9.85 -3.58
CA LEU A 42 13.42 -10.54 -3.01
C LEU A 42 13.51 -10.22 -1.52
N ILE A 43 13.64 -11.26 -0.70
CA ILE A 43 13.93 -11.19 0.73
C ILE A 43 15.40 -11.55 0.91
N ALA A 44 16.24 -10.55 1.19
CA ALA A 44 17.68 -10.71 1.19
C ALA A 44 18.30 -10.35 2.56
N PRO A 45 19.52 -10.81 2.86
CA PRO A 45 20.28 -10.33 4.01
C PRO A 45 20.50 -8.81 3.93
N SER A 46 20.47 -8.13 5.10
CA SER A 46 20.81 -6.71 5.25
C SER A 46 22.02 -6.54 6.13
N GLN A 47 22.79 -5.46 5.91
CA GLN A 47 23.89 -5.02 6.78
C GLN A 47 23.43 -4.04 7.87
N THR A 48 22.21 -3.49 7.73
CA THR A 48 21.72 -2.36 8.52
C THR A 48 20.36 -2.60 9.16
N ALA A 49 19.67 -3.69 8.76
CA ALA A 49 18.34 -4.08 9.24
C ALA A 49 18.27 -5.61 9.41
N ASP A 50 17.13 -6.11 9.84
CA ASP A 50 16.92 -7.55 10.03
C ASP A 50 16.89 -8.30 8.69
N VAL A 51 16.26 -7.69 7.67
CA VAL A 51 16.24 -8.17 6.28
C VAL A 51 16.15 -6.99 5.32
N ARG A 52 16.46 -7.24 4.04
CA ARG A 52 16.29 -6.31 2.94
C ARG A 52 15.19 -6.79 1.99
N MET A 53 14.27 -5.88 1.63
CA MET A 53 13.25 -6.10 0.61
C MET A 53 13.63 -5.35 -0.68
N ARG A 54 13.64 -6.05 -1.81
CA ARG A 54 13.71 -5.45 -3.15
C ARG A 54 12.48 -5.86 -3.94
N ILE A 55 11.88 -4.92 -4.65
CA ILE A 55 10.61 -5.09 -5.36
C ILE A 55 10.83 -4.83 -6.84
N PHE A 56 10.37 -5.74 -7.68
CA PHE A 56 10.36 -5.61 -9.13
C PHE A 56 8.93 -5.79 -9.64
N ASN A 57 8.42 -4.79 -10.33
CA ASN A 57 7.11 -4.87 -10.99
C ASN A 57 7.13 -5.90 -12.12
N ALA A 58 5.96 -6.29 -12.64
CA ALA A 58 5.84 -7.24 -13.73
C ALA A 58 6.54 -6.79 -15.04
N ASP A 59 6.79 -5.48 -15.23
CA ASP A 59 7.57 -4.94 -16.34
C ASP A 59 9.10 -4.98 -16.12
N GLY A 60 9.53 -5.42 -14.93
CA GLY A 60 10.93 -5.49 -14.49
C GLY A 60 11.47 -4.18 -13.91
N SER A 61 10.68 -3.11 -13.80
CA SER A 61 11.09 -1.89 -13.10
C SER A 61 11.21 -2.14 -11.60
N GLU A 62 12.26 -1.62 -10.96
CA GLU A 62 12.41 -1.70 -9.49
C GLU A 62 11.61 -0.59 -8.81
N ALA A 63 10.84 -0.95 -7.78
CA ALA A 63 10.06 -0.04 -6.97
C ALA A 63 10.70 0.12 -5.58
N GLU A 64 10.57 1.31 -5.01
CA GLU A 64 11.22 1.65 -3.74
C GLU A 64 10.52 1.03 -2.53
N MET A 65 9.18 0.94 -2.55
CA MET A 65 8.36 0.43 -1.44
C MET A 65 6.98 -0.04 -1.91
N CYS A 66 6.44 -1.07 -1.24
CA CYS A 66 5.07 -1.53 -1.35
C CYS A 66 4.53 -1.91 0.04
N GLY A 67 3.52 -1.18 0.52
CA GLY A 67 2.91 -1.41 1.83
C GLY A 67 2.27 -2.80 1.98
N ASN A 68 1.80 -3.42 0.89
CA ASN A 68 1.31 -4.79 0.88
C ASN A 68 2.46 -5.80 0.92
N GLY A 69 3.49 -5.55 0.08
CA GLY A 69 4.67 -6.41 -0.01
C GLY A 69 5.45 -6.50 1.30
N ILE A 70 5.66 -5.37 1.99
CA ILE A 70 6.42 -5.36 3.25
C ILE A 70 5.74 -6.18 4.35
N ARG A 71 4.38 -6.25 4.38
CA ARG A 71 3.67 -7.11 5.33
C ARG A 71 3.95 -8.59 5.08
N CYS A 72 3.99 -8.99 3.81
CA CYS A 72 4.36 -10.35 3.44
C CYS A 72 5.81 -10.68 3.77
N VAL A 73 6.75 -9.76 3.49
CA VAL A 73 8.17 -9.91 3.89
C VAL A 73 8.29 -10.09 5.39
N ALA A 74 7.63 -9.27 6.19
CA ALA A 74 7.66 -9.36 7.64
C ALA A 74 7.13 -10.70 8.16
N LYS A 75 5.98 -11.16 7.63
CA LYS A 75 5.42 -12.47 7.97
C LYS A 75 6.36 -13.60 7.61
N TYR A 76 6.86 -13.62 6.37
CA TYR A 76 7.79 -14.64 5.88
C TYR A 76 9.05 -14.68 6.73
N THR A 77 9.68 -13.52 6.97
CA THR A 77 10.90 -13.39 7.78
C THR A 77 10.72 -14.01 9.17
N TYR A 78 9.62 -13.68 9.83
CA TYR A 78 9.33 -14.20 11.18
C TYR A 78 9.05 -15.71 11.17
N GLU A 79 8.15 -16.17 10.31
CA GLU A 79 7.69 -17.56 10.31
C GLU A 79 8.73 -18.54 9.79
N HIS A 80 9.59 -18.14 8.85
CA HIS A 80 10.72 -18.93 8.34
C HIS A 80 12.02 -18.70 9.13
N LYS A 81 11.98 -17.93 10.23
CA LYS A 81 13.10 -17.71 11.16
C LYS A 81 14.36 -17.12 10.48
N LEU A 82 14.16 -16.25 9.47
CA LEU A 82 15.29 -15.58 8.79
C LEU A 82 15.96 -14.53 9.66
N ALA A 83 15.20 -13.93 10.61
CA ALA A 83 15.70 -13.02 11.61
C ALA A 83 14.94 -13.19 12.92
N GLN A 84 15.58 -12.79 14.04
CA GLN A 84 14.90 -12.67 15.33
C GLN A 84 14.09 -11.39 15.35
N ALA A 85 12.81 -11.50 15.72
CA ALA A 85 12.01 -10.31 15.97
C ALA A 85 12.59 -9.51 17.15
N GLY A 86 12.60 -8.20 17.01
CA GLY A 86 12.96 -7.27 18.06
C GLY A 86 11.87 -7.14 19.12
N GLY A 87 12.03 -6.14 19.98
CA GLY A 87 11.08 -5.85 21.06
C GLY A 87 9.76 -5.23 20.56
N GLU A 88 9.08 -4.65 21.51
CA GLU A 88 7.78 -4.00 21.31
C GLU A 88 7.82 -2.89 20.23
N PHE A 89 6.82 -2.87 19.37
CA PHE A 89 6.56 -1.78 18.44
C PHE A 89 5.36 -0.97 18.96
N SER A 90 5.59 0.30 19.26
CA SER A 90 4.57 1.17 19.83
C SER A 90 4.01 2.12 18.78
N VAL A 91 2.69 2.23 18.74
CA VAL A 91 1.97 3.26 17.97
C VAL A 91 1.40 4.25 18.98
N PRO A 92 1.76 5.54 18.91
CA PRO A 92 1.26 6.51 19.87
C PRO A 92 -0.28 6.53 19.93
N GLY A 93 -0.84 6.61 21.14
CA GLY A 93 -2.29 6.58 21.36
C GLY A 93 -2.98 5.24 21.06
N GLN A 94 -2.23 4.18 20.78
CA GLN A 94 -2.76 2.84 20.50
C GLN A 94 -2.07 1.74 21.31
N ARG A 95 -2.61 0.50 21.17
CA ARG A 95 -2.02 -0.70 21.73
C ARG A 95 -0.71 -1.04 21.03
N SER A 96 0.32 -1.34 21.81
CA SER A 96 1.61 -1.81 21.30
C SER A 96 1.51 -3.22 20.68
N PHE A 97 2.45 -3.49 19.78
CA PHE A 97 2.65 -4.79 19.15
C PHE A 97 3.79 -5.52 19.89
N PRO A 98 3.65 -6.81 20.20
CA PRO A 98 4.61 -7.53 21.07
C PRO A 98 5.97 -7.78 20.43
N ALA A 99 6.07 -7.67 19.11
CA ALA A 99 7.28 -7.92 18.35
C ALA A 99 7.41 -6.98 17.15
N SER A 100 8.62 -6.74 16.69
CA SER A 100 8.94 -5.87 15.57
C SER A 100 10.03 -6.45 14.67
N LEU A 101 10.07 -5.97 13.43
CA LEU A 101 11.16 -6.21 12.47
C LEU A 101 11.54 -4.89 11.79
N ASN A 102 12.84 -4.72 11.55
CA ASN A 102 13.37 -3.64 10.73
C ASN A 102 13.64 -4.18 9.33
N ILE A 103 13.07 -3.57 8.32
CA ILE A 103 13.16 -4.01 6.94
C ILE A 103 13.79 -2.88 6.11
N GLU A 104 14.96 -3.15 5.53
CA GLU A 104 15.60 -2.24 4.58
C GLU A 104 14.84 -2.24 3.26
N THR A 105 14.48 -1.07 2.76
CA THR A 105 13.75 -0.86 1.51
C THR A 105 14.47 0.19 0.66
N GLY A 106 14.03 0.42 -0.57
CA GLY A 106 14.51 1.52 -1.41
C GLY A 106 14.32 2.91 -0.79
N ASN A 107 13.33 3.07 0.12
CA ASN A 107 13.03 4.31 0.84
C ASN A 107 13.64 4.37 2.26
N GLY A 108 14.62 3.51 2.57
CA GLY A 108 15.23 3.43 3.88
C GLY A 108 14.69 2.27 4.72
N ILE A 109 15.00 2.31 6.02
CA ILE A 109 14.61 1.25 6.96
C ILE A 109 13.22 1.56 7.53
N LEU A 110 12.31 0.59 7.41
CA LEU A 110 10.98 0.65 8.01
C LEU A 110 10.87 -0.36 9.15
N THR A 111 10.44 0.11 10.31
CA THR A 111 10.09 -0.77 11.43
C THR A 111 8.62 -1.14 11.31
N VAL A 112 8.33 -2.43 11.40
CA VAL A 112 6.96 -2.97 11.36
C VAL A 112 6.65 -3.74 12.64
N GLY A 113 5.41 -3.62 13.12
CA GLY A 113 4.91 -4.34 14.29
C GLY A 113 4.17 -5.61 13.90
N LEU A 114 4.36 -6.69 14.64
CA LEU A 114 3.77 -7.99 14.38
C LEU A 114 2.67 -8.32 15.38
N ILE A 115 1.51 -8.78 14.90
CA ILE A 115 0.48 -9.44 15.70
C ILE A 115 0.62 -10.94 15.49
N ILE A 116 1.06 -11.62 16.53
CA ILE A 116 1.35 -13.05 16.53
C ILE A 116 0.26 -13.74 17.35
N ASP A 117 -0.22 -14.88 16.88
CA ASP A 117 -1.21 -15.69 17.59
C ASP A 117 -0.57 -16.76 18.47
N ASP A 118 -1.42 -17.49 19.21
CA ASP A 118 -1.02 -18.56 20.13
C ASP A 118 -0.34 -19.75 19.43
N THR A 119 -0.38 -19.82 18.08
CA THR A 119 0.29 -20.83 17.28
C THR A 119 1.62 -20.35 16.69
N ASP A 120 2.15 -19.22 17.18
CA ASP A 120 3.39 -18.58 16.69
C ASP A 120 3.31 -18.17 15.21
N LYS A 121 2.10 -17.77 14.74
CA LYS A 121 1.86 -17.30 13.37
C LYS A 121 1.50 -15.82 13.34
N VAL A 122 2.08 -15.09 12.36
CA VAL A 122 1.76 -13.68 12.14
C VAL A 122 0.40 -13.54 11.49
N ARG A 123 -0.53 -12.91 12.20
CA ARG A 123 -1.90 -12.65 11.71
C ARG A 123 -2.05 -11.32 11.01
N LYS A 124 -1.40 -10.29 11.54
CA LYS A 124 -1.39 -8.96 10.94
C LYS A 124 -0.03 -8.30 11.15
N VAL A 125 0.28 -7.37 10.26
CA VAL A 125 1.48 -6.55 10.34
C VAL A 125 1.06 -5.08 10.31
N CYS A 126 1.59 -4.30 11.25
CA CYS A 126 1.44 -2.85 11.32
C CYS A 126 2.66 -2.19 10.69
N VAL A 127 2.43 -1.28 9.77
CA VAL A 127 3.47 -0.53 9.07
C VAL A 127 3.30 0.96 9.36
N ASN A 128 4.36 1.65 9.77
CA ASN A 128 4.40 3.11 9.76
C ASN A 128 4.59 3.57 8.32
N MET A 129 3.55 4.16 7.74
CA MET A 129 3.54 4.63 6.34
C MET A 129 4.08 6.06 6.18
N GLY A 130 4.56 6.67 7.28
CA GLY A 130 5.05 8.04 7.32
C GLY A 130 3.97 9.10 7.38
N GLN A 131 4.40 10.35 7.31
CA GLN A 131 3.49 11.51 7.37
C GLN A 131 2.84 11.78 6.02
N PRO A 132 1.54 12.13 5.98
CA PRO A 132 0.88 12.53 4.74
C PRO A 132 1.39 13.89 4.26
N ILE A 133 1.63 14.02 2.97
CA ILE A 133 1.97 15.27 2.30
C ILE A 133 0.69 15.89 1.79
N LEU A 134 0.41 17.15 2.18
CA LEU A 134 -0.86 17.83 1.90
C LEU A 134 -0.70 19.05 0.97
N SER A 135 0.53 19.58 0.83
CA SER A 135 0.84 20.69 -0.06
C SER A 135 0.60 20.31 -1.52
N PRO A 136 -0.19 21.06 -2.30
CA PRO A 136 -0.45 20.78 -3.71
C PRO A 136 0.83 20.64 -4.54
N GLN A 137 1.85 21.44 -4.23
CA GLN A 137 3.13 21.45 -4.96
C GLN A 137 3.92 20.16 -4.75
N ASP A 138 3.86 19.60 -3.54
CA ASP A 138 4.59 18.38 -3.17
C ASP A 138 3.80 17.10 -3.53
N ILE A 139 2.45 17.20 -3.80
CA ILE A 139 1.62 16.05 -4.21
C ILE A 139 1.85 15.58 -5.66
N PRO A 140 2.29 16.21 -6.67
CA PRO A 140 2.19 17.49 -7.34
C PRO A 140 0.82 17.71 -8.02
N VAL A 141 0.12 18.76 -7.64
CA VAL A 141 -1.17 19.15 -8.20
C VAL A 141 -1.09 20.62 -8.62
N ASN A 142 -1.51 20.93 -9.86
CA ASN A 142 -1.48 22.28 -10.40
C ASN A 142 -2.60 23.17 -9.80
N LEU A 143 -2.58 23.34 -8.48
CA LEU A 143 -3.43 24.21 -7.71
C LEU A 143 -2.59 25.04 -6.72
N THR A 144 -3.11 26.17 -6.31
CA THR A 144 -2.52 27.02 -5.26
C THR A 144 -3.23 26.80 -3.93
N GLY A 145 -2.55 27.07 -2.82
CA GLY A 145 -3.07 26.93 -1.47
C GLY A 145 -2.22 26.02 -0.60
N GLU A 146 -2.62 25.82 0.63
CA GLU A 146 -1.90 24.96 1.60
C GLU A 146 -2.30 23.49 1.46
N LYS A 147 -3.54 23.21 1.09
CA LYS A 147 -4.13 21.87 0.98
C LYS A 147 -5.19 21.84 -0.12
N VAL A 148 -5.40 20.66 -0.72
CA VAL A 148 -6.50 20.40 -1.65
C VAL A 148 -7.57 19.61 -0.92
N VAL A 149 -8.60 20.28 -0.38
CA VAL A 149 -9.68 19.65 0.37
C VAL A 149 -11.02 20.09 -0.24
N ALA A 150 -11.84 19.13 -0.67
CA ALA A 150 -13.14 19.33 -1.31
C ALA A 150 -13.11 20.36 -2.47
N GLN A 151 -12.02 20.38 -3.24
CA GLN A 151 -11.86 21.27 -4.39
C GLN A 151 -12.63 20.74 -5.61
N PRO A 152 -13.39 21.62 -6.32
CA PRO A 152 -14.11 21.20 -7.51
C PRO A 152 -13.15 20.89 -8.67
N ILE A 153 -13.47 19.83 -9.39
CA ILE A 153 -12.83 19.43 -10.66
C ILE A 153 -13.91 19.03 -11.66
N ASN A 154 -13.78 19.46 -12.91
CA ASN A 154 -14.70 19.04 -13.99
C ASN A 154 -14.09 17.88 -14.77
N VAL A 155 -14.74 16.72 -14.73
CA VAL A 155 -14.30 15.50 -15.42
C VAL A 155 -15.44 15.00 -16.29
N LEU A 156 -15.24 14.93 -17.60
CA LEU A 156 -16.25 14.47 -18.56
C LEU A 156 -17.59 15.20 -18.43
N GLY A 157 -17.56 16.53 -18.14
CA GLY A 157 -18.74 17.35 -17.96
C GLY A 157 -19.45 17.17 -16.61
N ARG A 158 -18.87 16.43 -15.67
CA ARG A 158 -19.38 16.28 -14.30
C ARG A 158 -18.49 17.06 -13.34
N GLU A 159 -19.08 17.84 -12.47
CA GLU A 159 -18.36 18.47 -11.37
C GLU A 159 -18.24 17.48 -10.21
N LEU A 160 -17.02 17.24 -9.75
CA LEU A 160 -16.69 16.37 -8.62
C LEU A 160 -15.90 17.17 -7.59
N LEU A 161 -16.00 16.81 -6.30
CA LEU A 161 -15.20 17.39 -5.23
C LEU A 161 -14.06 16.45 -4.88
N MET A 162 -12.81 16.91 -5.03
CA MET A 162 -11.62 16.11 -4.77
C MET A 162 -10.87 16.58 -3.53
N THR A 163 -10.26 15.62 -2.83
CA THR A 163 -9.24 15.87 -1.81
C THR A 163 -7.98 15.15 -2.21
N CYS A 164 -6.83 15.85 -2.24
CA CYS A 164 -5.56 15.27 -2.65
C CYS A 164 -4.64 15.07 -1.45
N VAL A 165 -3.99 13.90 -1.39
CA VAL A 165 -3.01 13.52 -0.36
C VAL A 165 -1.90 12.73 -1.06
N SER A 166 -0.64 12.92 -0.64
CA SER A 166 0.44 12.02 -1.01
C SER A 166 0.93 11.21 0.19
N MET A 167 1.15 9.92 -0.03
CA MET A 167 1.80 9.00 0.90
C MET A 167 3.14 8.52 0.32
N GLY A 168 3.89 9.47 -0.31
CA GLY A 168 5.04 9.19 -1.14
C GLY A 168 4.68 9.04 -2.63
N ASN A 169 3.42 8.78 -2.94
CA ASN A 169 2.82 8.80 -4.27
C ASN A 169 1.47 9.55 -4.22
N PRO A 170 1.04 10.20 -5.33
CA PRO A 170 -0.12 11.09 -5.32
C PRO A 170 -1.45 10.33 -5.38
N HIS A 171 -2.43 10.79 -4.59
CA HIS A 171 -3.78 10.25 -4.50
C HIS A 171 -4.84 11.34 -4.57
N ALA A 172 -5.88 11.16 -5.39
CA ALA A 172 -7.10 11.96 -5.42
C ALA A 172 -8.28 11.13 -4.89
N VAL A 173 -8.95 11.65 -3.88
CA VAL A 173 -10.06 10.99 -3.16
C VAL A 173 -11.36 11.71 -3.47
N PHE A 174 -12.37 10.95 -3.88
CA PHE A 174 -13.72 11.39 -4.22
C PHE A 174 -14.74 10.66 -3.37
N PHE A 175 -15.56 11.38 -2.61
CA PHE A 175 -16.62 10.77 -1.82
C PHE A 175 -17.90 10.62 -2.66
N CYS A 176 -18.56 9.47 -2.54
CA CYS A 176 -19.80 9.14 -3.26
C CYS A 176 -20.72 8.28 -2.38
N ASP A 177 -22.00 8.19 -2.75
CA ASP A 177 -23.00 7.40 -2.01
C ASP A 177 -22.88 5.90 -2.27
N ASP A 178 -22.46 5.49 -3.47
CA ASP A 178 -22.25 4.09 -3.84
C ASP A 178 -21.05 3.93 -4.79
N VAL A 179 -19.99 3.29 -4.28
CA VAL A 179 -18.76 3.02 -5.07
C VAL A 179 -19.01 2.05 -6.24
N ARG A 180 -20.08 1.23 -6.17
CA ARG A 180 -20.41 0.25 -7.22
C ARG A 180 -21.02 0.90 -8.45
N SER A 181 -21.71 2.04 -8.26
CA SER A 181 -22.35 2.80 -9.35
C SER A 181 -21.34 3.60 -10.19
N ILE A 182 -20.09 3.68 -9.75
CA ILE A 182 -19.03 4.45 -10.41
C ILE A 182 -18.47 3.68 -11.61
N GLU A 183 -18.51 4.30 -12.80
CA GLU A 183 -17.83 3.84 -14.03
C GLU A 183 -16.32 4.05 -13.88
N LEU A 184 -15.68 3.26 -13.01
CA LEU A 184 -14.30 3.50 -12.54
C LEU A 184 -13.28 3.50 -13.67
N GLU A 185 -13.41 2.62 -14.67
CA GLU A 185 -12.51 2.61 -15.84
C GLU A 185 -12.52 3.95 -16.59
N LYS A 186 -13.71 4.50 -16.78
CA LYS A 186 -13.91 5.74 -17.54
C LYS A 186 -13.49 6.98 -16.75
N LEU A 187 -13.99 7.09 -15.50
CA LEU A 187 -13.70 8.25 -14.64
C LEU A 187 -12.27 8.20 -14.10
N GLY A 188 -11.79 7.04 -13.68
CA GLY A 188 -10.44 6.84 -13.16
C GLY A 188 -9.39 7.22 -14.18
N SER A 189 -9.50 6.69 -15.41
CA SER A 189 -8.59 7.03 -16.50
C SER A 189 -8.64 8.52 -16.86
N ALA A 190 -9.84 9.14 -16.92
CA ALA A 190 -9.98 10.55 -17.22
C ALA A 190 -9.39 11.46 -16.14
N ILE A 191 -9.52 11.07 -14.86
CA ILE A 191 -8.95 11.80 -13.72
C ILE A 191 -7.43 11.61 -13.68
N GLU A 192 -6.94 10.37 -13.81
CA GLU A 192 -5.49 10.08 -13.84
C GLU A 192 -4.74 10.99 -14.80
N ASN A 193 -5.32 11.22 -15.99
CA ASN A 193 -4.70 11.99 -17.08
C ASN A 193 -5.19 13.46 -17.14
N HIS A 194 -5.87 13.94 -16.11
CA HIS A 194 -6.36 15.31 -16.08
C HIS A 194 -5.19 16.31 -15.97
N ASN A 195 -5.29 17.48 -16.62
CA ASN A 195 -4.25 18.50 -16.67
C ASN A 195 -3.83 19.10 -15.31
N LEU A 196 -4.64 18.94 -14.28
CA LEU A 196 -4.26 19.29 -12.92
C LEU A 196 -3.17 18.37 -12.34
N PHE A 197 -2.93 17.21 -12.92
CA PHE A 197 -2.01 16.19 -12.40
C PHE A 197 -0.85 15.94 -13.39
N PRO A 198 0.21 16.75 -13.40
CA PRO A 198 1.29 16.67 -14.38
C PRO A 198 2.03 15.34 -14.34
N ASN A 199 2.06 14.66 -13.19
CA ASN A 199 2.68 13.35 -12.99
C ASN A 199 1.64 12.22 -12.87
N ARG A 200 0.41 12.45 -13.37
CA ARG A 200 -0.74 11.56 -13.18
C ARG A 200 -1.02 11.33 -11.68
N ILE A 201 -2.11 10.63 -11.34
CA ILE A 201 -2.55 10.44 -9.96
C ILE A 201 -3.29 9.11 -9.79
N ASN A 202 -3.19 8.50 -8.60
CA ASN A 202 -4.08 7.40 -8.18
C ASN A 202 -5.46 7.96 -7.80
N VAL A 203 -6.53 7.28 -8.17
CA VAL A 203 -7.90 7.77 -7.99
C VAL A 203 -8.70 6.82 -7.11
N HIS A 204 -9.36 7.36 -6.09
CA HIS A 204 -10.15 6.57 -5.15
C HIS A 204 -11.56 7.13 -5.05
N PHE A 205 -12.57 6.28 -5.30
CA PHE A 205 -13.95 6.56 -4.98
C PHE A 205 -14.33 5.87 -3.68
N VAL A 206 -14.91 6.66 -2.75
CA VAL A 206 -15.06 6.28 -1.34
C VAL A 206 -16.48 6.52 -0.86
N ARG A 207 -17.08 5.50 -0.25
CA ARG A 207 -18.30 5.62 0.54
C ARG A 207 -17.94 5.55 2.01
N ILE A 208 -18.38 6.52 2.79
CA ILE A 208 -18.31 6.46 4.26
C ILE A 208 -19.48 5.61 4.75
N ASP A 209 -19.17 4.48 5.36
CA ASP A 209 -20.16 3.53 5.87
C ASP A 209 -20.59 3.88 7.30
N LYS A 210 -19.61 4.26 8.13
CA LYS A 210 -19.77 4.68 9.54
C LYS A 210 -18.63 5.66 9.90
N PRO A 211 -18.70 6.34 11.04
CA PRO A 211 -17.62 7.24 11.47
C PRO A 211 -16.23 6.62 11.52
N VAL A 212 -16.15 5.28 11.61
CA VAL A 212 -14.89 4.51 11.69
C VAL A 212 -14.75 3.45 10.60
N GLU A 213 -15.58 3.49 9.55
CA GLU A 213 -15.54 2.52 8.45
C GLU A 213 -15.80 3.19 7.11
N PHE A 214 -15.07 2.80 6.07
CA PHE A 214 -15.33 3.20 4.68
C PHE A 214 -15.14 2.05 3.71
N THR A 215 -15.84 2.10 2.58
CA THR A 215 -15.62 1.22 1.42
C THR A 215 -15.02 2.02 0.28
N MET A 216 -14.01 1.48 -0.39
CA MET A 216 -13.34 2.16 -1.51
C MET A 216 -13.14 1.26 -2.72
N ARG A 217 -13.03 1.91 -3.90
CA ARG A 217 -12.52 1.31 -5.13
C ARG A 217 -11.44 2.21 -5.71
N THR A 218 -10.42 1.58 -6.29
CA THR A 218 -9.20 2.25 -6.73
C THR A 218 -8.97 2.06 -8.22
N TRP A 219 -8.54 3.14 -8.86
CA TRP A 219 -7.83 3.16 -10.13
C TRP A 219 -6.40 3.62 -9.86
N GLU A 220 -5.44 2.71 -9.97
CA GLU A 220 -4.03 3.03 -9.74
C GLU A 220 -3.36 3.59 -11.00
N ARG A 221 -2.53 4.58 -10.80
CA ARG A 221 -1.72 5.24 -11.82
C ARG A 221 -0.88 4.22 -12.61
N GLY A 222 -1.19 4.09 -13.90
CA GLY A 222 -0.49 3.17 -14.81
C GLY A 222 -0.91 1.71 -14.72
N SER A 223 -1.71 1.31 -13.71
CA SER A 223 -2.12 -0.10 -13.51
C SER A 223 -3.62 -0.32 -13.69
N GLY A 224 -4.43 0.75 -13.61
CA GLY A 224 -5.89 0.64 -13.73
C GLY A 224 -6.57 0.17 -12.44
N ILE A 225 -7.64 -0.62 -12.58
CA ILE A 225 -8.39 -1.14 -11.42
C ILE A 225 -7.56 -2.21 -10.70
N THR A 226 -7.38 -2.03 -9.39
CA THR A 226 -6.65 -2.97 -8.53
C THR A 226 -7.49 -3.44 -7.35
N MET A 227 -7.10 -4.57 -6.77
CA MET A 227 -7.79 -5.16 -5.61
C MET A 227 -7.42 -4.47 -4.30
N ALA A 228 -6.19 -3.90 -4.22
CA ALA A 228 -5.64 -3.34 -2.99
C ALA A 228 -4.59 -2.27 -3.27
N CYS A 229 -4.82 -1.06 -2.77
CA CYS A 229 -3.86 0.04 -2.75
C CYS A 229 -3.66 0.51 -1.31
N GLY A 230 -2.55 0.09 -0.67
CA GLY A 230 -2.27 0.40 0.74
C GLY A 230 -2.07 1.90 0.98
N THR A 231 -1.23 2.56 0.17
CA THR A 231 -1.01 4.03 0.23
C THR A 231 -2.31 4.79 -0.07
N GLY A 232 -3.13 4.26 -0.99
CA GLY A 232 -4.46 4.81 -1.28
C GLY A 232 -5.41 4.75 -0.08
N ALA A 233 -5.45 3.63 0.64
CA ALA A 233 -6.25 3.51 1.86
C ALA A 233 -5.79 4.49 2.95
N CYS A 234 -4.47 4.68 3.11
CA CYS A 234 -3.91 5.70 4.01
C CYS A 234 -4.33 7.11 3.59
N ALA A 235 -4.23 7.43 2.30
CA ALA A 235 -4.66 8.72 1.77
C ALA A 235 -6.16 8.97 1.97
N VAL A 236 -7.00 7.92 1.84
CA VAL A 236 -8.45 7.98 2.11
C VAL A 236 -8.72 8.27 3.59
N CYS A 237 -8.04 7.60 4.52
CA CYS A 237 -8.16 7.85 5.96
C CYS A 237 -7.88 9.34 6.27
N VAL A 238 -6.79 9.88 5.74
CA VAL A 238 -6.41 11.30 5.92
C VAL A 238 -7.45 12.22 5.27
N ALA A 239 -7.84 11.96 4.02
CA ALA A 239 -8.82 12.77 3.30
C ALA A 239 -10.18 12.79 4.00
N ALA A 240 -10.65 11.66 4.52
CA ALA A 240 -11.92 11.57 5.23
C ALA A 240 -11.90 12.37 6.53
N ALA A 241 -10.81 12.29 7.29
CA ALA A 241 -10.63 13.08 8.51
C ALA A 241 -10.54 14.59 8.21
N LEU A 242 -9.81 15.00 7.16
CA LEU A 242 -9.72 16.40 6.74
C LEU A 242 -11.07 16.99 6.31
N ASN A 243 -11.96 16.18 5.76
CA ASN A 243 -13.32 16.59 5.39
C ASN A 243 -14.33 16.47 6.54
N GLY A 244 -13.91 16.08 7.75
CA GLY A 244 -14.79 15.87 8.89
C GLY A 244 -15.83 14.76 8.69
N ARG A 245 -15.54 13.80 7.80
CA ARG A 245 -16.46 12.69 7.45
C ARG A 245 -16.20 11.43 8.27
N GLN A 246 -15.03 11.31 8.89
CA GLN A 246 -14.59 10.12 9.58
C GLN A 246 -13.59 10.46 10.67
N GLU A 247 -13.44 9.55 11.64
CA GLU A 247 -12.39 9.62 12.65
C GLU A 247 -11.01 9.27 12.07
N ARG A 248 -9.94 9.60 12.80
CA ARG A 248 -8.56 9.30 12.39
C ARG A 248 -8.18 7.83 12.53
N ILE A 249 -9.00 7.03 13.23
CA ILE A 249 -8.86 5.58 13.38
C ILE A 249 -10.05 4.93 12.70
N CYS A 250 -9.78 4.10 11.69
CA CYS A 250 -10.83 3.53 10.88
C CYS A 250 -10.45 2.20 10.23
N THR A 251 -11.45 1.50 9.72
CA THR A 251 -11.29 0.33 8.86
C THR A 251 -11.67 0.70 7.43
N GLY A 252 -10.75 0.48 6.51
CA GLY A 252 -11.01 0.57 5.07
C GLY A 252 -11.33 -0.79 4.48
N HIS A 253 -12.49 -0.91 3.81
CA HIS A 253 -12.90 -2.08 3.06
C HIS A 253 -12.51 -1.91 1.59
N LEU A 254 -11.52 -2.68 1.13
CA LEU A 254 -11.05 -2.72 -0.25
C LEU A 254 -11.58 -4.00 -0.92
N PRO A 255 -11.61 -4.09 -2.26
CA PRO A 255 -12.03 -5.32 -2.93
C PRO A 255 -11.25 -6.57 -2.51
N GLY A 256 -9.97 -6.44 -2.17
CA GLY A 256 -9.11 -7.54 -1.75
C GLY A 256 -9.15 -7.87 -0.26
N GLY A 257 -9.73 -7.01 0.59
CA GLY A 257 -9.81 -7.21 2.04
C GLY A 257 -9.71 -5.92 2.85
N ASP A 258 -9.65 -6.06 4.16
CA ASP A 258 -9.72 -4.97 5.11
C ASP A 258 -8.33 -4.50 5.58
N LEU A 259 -8.21 -3.19 5.76
CA LEU A 259 -7.07 -2.54 6.41
C LEU A 259 -7.53 -1.70 7.60
N ASN A 260 -6.86 -1.83 8.73
CA ASN A 260 -7.03 -0.93 9.85
C ASN A 260 -6.03 0.23 9.73
N LEU A 261 -6.51 1.45 9.84
CA LEU A 261 -5.78 2.67 9.58
C LEU A 261 -5.85 3.59 10.79
N HIS A 262 -4.74 4.28 11.08
CA HIS A 262 -4.68 5.28 12.14
C HIS A 262 -3.80 6.44 11.67
N TRP A 263 -4.40 7.61 11.46
CA TRP A 263 -3.65 8.84 11.31
C TRP A 263 -3.41 9.46 12.68
N CYS A 264 -2.26 9.18 13.26
CA CYS A 264 -1.87 9.55 14.61
C CYS A 264 -1.72 11.08 14.75
N GLU A 265 -2.23 11.64 15.85
CA GLU A 265 -2.11 13.07 16.12
C GLU A 265 -0.74 13.46 16.71
N GLU A 266 -0.11 12.55 17.45
CA GLU A 266 1.12 12.86 18.18
C GLU A 266 2.34 13.01 17.26
N ASP A 267 2.48 12.14 16.25
CA ASP A 267 3.62 12.13 15.33
C ASP A 267 3.23 12.47 13.88
N ASN A 268 1.94 12.69 13.62
CA ASN A 268 1.37 12.95 12.29
C ASN A 268 1.58 11.82 11.28
N CYS A 269 1.97 10.60 11.71
CA CYS A 269 2.15 9.47 10.83
C CYS A 269 0.84 8.70 10.59
N VAL A 270 0.75 8.03 9.45
CA VAL A 270 -0.32 7.08 9.16
C VAL A 270 0.19 5.66 9.39
N TYR A 271 -0.47 4.94 10.27
CA TYR A 271 -0.20 3.54 10.56
C TYR A 271 -1.22 2.66 9.85
N MET A 272 -0.74 1.66 9.12
CA MET A 272 -1.58 0.73 8.38
C MET A 272 -1.35 -0.69 8.89
N THR A 273 -2.41 -1.33 9.36
CA THR A 273 -2.39 -2.71 9.84
C THR A 273 -3.24 -3.59 8.95
N GLY A 274 -2.67 -4.66 8.43
CA GLY A 274 -3.37 -5.60 7.56
C GLY A 274 -2.78 -7.01 7.58
N PRO A 275 -3.51 -7.99 7.02
CA PRO A 275 -3.04 -9.35 6.89
C PRO A 275 -1.97 -9.48 5.80
N ALA A 276 -1.31 -10.64 5.81
CA ALA A 276 -0.45 -11.14 4.76
C ALA A 276 -0.62 -12.67 4.72
N ASP A 277 -0.74 -13.22 3.52
CA ASP A 277 -1.04 -14.63 3.34
C ASP A 277 0.00 -15.30 2.45
N GLU A 278 0.55 -16.40 2.95
CA GLU A 278 1.35 -17.34 2.18
C GLU A 278 0.41 -18.34 1.53
N VAL A 279 0.44 -18.44 0.19
CA VAL A 279 -0.52 -19.24 -0.56
C VAL A 279 0.03 -20.61 -0.91
N PHE A 280 1.27 -20.64 -1.39
CA PHE A 280 1.99 -21.87 -1.72
C PHE A 280 3.50 -21.59 -1.84
N GLU A 281 4.29 -22.65 -1.78
CA GLU A 281 5.69 -22.67 -2.15
C GLU A 281 5.91 -23.54 -3.40
N GLY A 282 6.97 -23.25 -4.15
CA GLY A 282 7.30 -24.00 -5.36
C GLY A 282 8.72 -23.73 -5.83
N VAL A 283 9.17 -24.56 -6.78
CA VAL A 283 10.47 -24.42 -7.42
C VAL A 283 10.26 -23.88 -8.84
N TRP A 284 10.90 -22.76 -9.17
CA TRP A 284 10.94 -22.24 -10.53
C TRP A 284 12.10 -22.86 -11.28
N PRO A 285 11.87 -23.60 -12.40
CA PRO A 285 12.93 -24.24 -13.14
C PRO A 285 13.82 -23.21 -13.84
N GLU A 286 15.13 -23.38 -13.74
CA GLU A 286 16.07 -22.67 -14.60
C GLU A 286 15.78 -23.02 -16.06
N LYS A 287 15.79 -22.01 -16.95
CA LYS A 287 15.60 -22.19 -18.39
C LYS A 287 16.89 -21.98 -19.14
#